data_1e79446d047400dacedac0c7d401bb4f
#
_entry.id   1e79446d047400dacedac0c7d401bb4f
#
_cell.length_a   1.000
_cell.length_b   1.000
_cell.length_c   1.000
_cell.angle_alpha   90.00
_cell.angle_beta   90.00
_cell.angle_gamma   90.00
#
_symmetry.space_group_name_H-M   'P 1'
#
loop_
_entity.id
_entity.type
_entity.pdbx_description
1 polymer ?
#
loop_
_entity_poly.entity_id
_entity_poly.type
_entity_poly.pdbx_seq_one_letter_code
_entity_poly.pdbx_strand_id
1 'polypeptide(L)'
;MNRIIVSFFALLAAAPLAAQEQTPRVLSLDEALEITLSGSPVIEASRYEEKAAQQERRAAIGLRMPQISVGGAYTYLGKDIGFDFNDLKGPVGNITHDILGSGLIPTELIPQIQQLLTPVMGADWFLTLQDRSLGFVGGQVPLPIYMGGKINTANRAAKINEKTAVEQGNQNRNALVSELVERYYGLALARQVVEVRQQVVDGVGQHLKDAIALEQNGMIPHSERLYVEFKMAEAERELQNARLQVETIASALNNTLGQQAEVLPVTTMFVLGNLEDVAYYKDLAAKFNPLLSQVALKRQLAKEGVRLQRANFLPQVAAMGGASFYNYQVTKIMPRWAVGVGVNLKIFDGLNREYKYSAAKQTVKQVEVLEMKAGKDIAVLIEKLYNQMNNYANQMKSIDASLAFAEEYLKAKNAAFLEGMSSSSDLVDAELNLAKVRTERMQTAYNYDVALAKLLEAAGISDEFISYLHRTDARPIHFDKE
;
A
#
# COMPACT_ATOMS: atom_id res chain seq x y z
N MET A 1 46.98 -30.05 -33.56
CA MET A 1 48.23 -29.24 -33.49
C MET A 1 47.88 -27.79 -33.73
N ASN A 2 48.44 -26.96 -32.89
CA ASN A 2 48.47 -25.48 -32.85
C ASN A 2 47.23 -24.71 -32.34
N ARG A 3 47.38 -24.40 -31.04
CA ARG A 3 46.71 -23.34 -30.29
C ARG A 3 47.25 -21.98 -30.77
N ILE A 4 46.35 -21.02 -31.03
CA ILE A 4 46.72 -19.60 -31.04
C ILE A 4 45.84 -18.92 -30.01
N ILE A 5 46.47 -18.54 -28.89
CA ILE A 5 45.90 -17.70 -27.82
C ILE A 5 46.13 -16.25 -28.28
N VAL A 6 45.05 -15.54 -28.58
CA VAL A 6 45.11 -14.08 -28.78
C VAL A 6 44.66 -13.41 -27.48
N SER A 7 45.66 -12.88 -26.76
CA SER A 7 45.43 -12.05 -25.55
C SER A 7 45.01 -10.64 -25.99
N PHE A 8 43.72 -10.31 -25.76
CA PHE A 8 43.22 -8.95 -25.88
C PHE A 8 43.51 -8.17 -24.59
N PHE A 9 44.53 -7.33 -24.62
CA PHE A 9 44.77 -6.33 -23.58
C PHE A 9 43.75 -5.21 -23.78
N ALA A 10 42.70 -5.19 -22.95
CA ALA A 10 41.78 -4.07 -22.87
C ALA A 10 42.42 -2.98 -22.00
N LEU A 11 42.90 -1.91 -22.63
CA LEU A 11 43.31 -0.67 -21.98
C LEU A 11 42.05 -0.01 -21.39
N LEU A 12 41.82 -0.16 -20.09
CA LEU A 12 40.85 0.64 -19.36
C LEU A 12 41.40 2.09 -19.29
N ALA A 13 40.92 2.95 -20.16
CA ALA A 13 41.05 4.39 -20.00
C ALA A 13 40.18 4.79 -18.79
N ALA A 14 40.82 4.99 -17.62
CA ALA A 14 40.22 5.66 -16.49
C ALA A 14 39.98 7.12 -16.87
N ALA A 15 38.78 7.42 -17.39
CA ALA A 15 38.32 8.78 -17.45
C ALA A 15 38.16 9.27 -15.99
N PRO A 16 38.74 10.44 -15.62
CA PRO A 16 38.42 11.01 -14.31
C PRO A 16 36.93 11.30 -14.30
N LEU A 17 36.18 10.63 -13.35
CA LEU A 17 34.89 11.15 -12.94
C LEU A 17 35.12 12.52 -12.38
N ALA A 18 35.02 13.55 -13.23
CA ALA A 18 34.81 14.90 -12.78
C ALA A 18 33.51 14.87 -11.99
N ALA A 19 33.60 15.00 -10.68
CA ALA A 19 32.45 15.36 -9.86
C ALA A 19 31.91 16.66 -10.47
N GLN A 20 30.87 16.58 -11.29
CA GLN A 20 30.09 17.74 -11.69
C GLN A 20 29.59 18.33 -10.37
N GLU A 21 30.13 19.46 -9.97
CA GLU A 21 29.47 20.35 -9.01
C GLU A 21 28.07 20.60 -9.60
N GLN A 22 27.10 19.87 -9.13
CA GLN A 22 25.71 20.07 -9.55
C GLN A 22 25.31 21.43 -9.00
N THR A 23 25.20 22.41 -9.88
CA THR A 23 24.63 23.72 -9.51
C THR A 23 23.27 23.46 -8.85
N PRO A 24 23.02 24.08 -7.68
CA PRO A 24 21.77 23.91 -6.97
C PRO A 24 20.58 24.19 -7.91
N ARG A 25 19.63 23.23 -7.97
CA ARG A 25 18.46 23.39 -8.81
C ARG A 25 17.46 24.28 -8.11
N VAL A 26 17.20 25.43 -8.68
CA VAL A 26 16.10 26.31 -8.28
C VAL A 26 14.79 25.61 -8.64
N LEU A 27 13.90 25.42 -7.68
CA LEU A 27 12.67 24.64 -7.86
C LEU A 27 11.49 25.35 -7.20
N SER A 28 10.43 25.62 -7.98
CA SER A 28 9.14 26.09 -7.44
C SER A 28 8.35 24.90 -6.86
N LEU A 29 7.35 25.20 -6.02
CA LEU A 29 6.49 24.15 -5.46
C LEU A 29 5.65 23.45 -6.55
N ASP A 30 5.22 24.21 -7.58
CA ASP A 30 4.47 23.65 -8.73
C ASP A 30 5.31 22.62 -9.48
N GLU A 31 6.56 22.97 -9.81
CA GLU A 31 7.49 22.03 -10.48
C GLU A 31 7.84 20.85 -9.58
N ALA A 32 8.02 21.06 -8.28
CA ALA A 32 8.26 20.00 -7.31
C ALA A 32 7.09 19.01 -7.26
N LEU A 33 5.86 19.51 -7.31
CA LEU A 33 4.64 18.69 -7.34
C LEU A 33 4.57 17.86 -8.62
N GLU A 34 4.84 18.44 -9.78
CA GLU A 34 4.84 17.73 -11.05
C GLU A 34 5.89 16.60 -11.07
N ILE A 35 7.11 16.89 -10.64
CA ILE A 35 8.20 15.90 -10.53
C ILE A 35 7.78 14.76 -9.59
N THR A 36 7.27 15.09 -8.40
CA THR A 36 6.87 14.12 -7.39
C THR A 36 5.76 13.22 -7.89
N LEU A 37 4.71 13.79 -8.49
CA LEU A 37 3.57 12.99 -8.98
C LEU A 37 3.90 12.15 -10.21
N SER A 38 4.86 12.57 -11.03
CA SER A 38 5.27 11.83 -12.22
C SER A 38 6.30 10.73 -11.92
N GLY A 39 7.19 10.94 -10.95
CA GLY A 39 8.35 10.08 -10.68
C GLY A 39 8.30 9.28 -9.38
N SER A 40 7.29 9.47 -8.53
CA SER A 40 7.25 8.81 -7.22
C SER A 40 7.05 7.30 -7.30
N PRO A 41 7.93 6.50 -6.66
CA PRO A 41 7.73 5.06 -6.52
C PRO A 41 6.42 4.68 -5.82
N VAL A 42 5.90 5.53 -4.93
CA VAL A 42 4.62 5.33 -4.23
C VAL A 42 3.45 5.38 -5.22
N ILE A 43 3.45 6.34 -6.14
CA ILE A 43 2.45 6.46 -7.21
C ILE A 43 2.57 5.29 -8.19
N GLU A 44 3.79 4.91 -8.55
CA GLU A 44 4.02 3.78 -9.45
C GLU A 44 3.54 2.47 -8.81
N ALA A 45 3.85 2.22 -7.54
CA ALA A 45 3.36 1.06 -6.79
C ALA A 45 1.82 1.01 -6.76
N SER A 46 1.16 2.14 -6.50
CA SER A 46 -0.31 2.25 -6.51
C SER A 46 -0.90 1.90 -7.88
N ARG A 47 -0.25 2.32 -8.98
CA ARG A 47 -0.67 1.93 -10.35
C ARG A 47 -0.56 0.42 -10.60
N TYR A 48 0.47 -0.23 -10.06
CA TYR A 48 0.60 -1.69 -10.16
C TYR A 48 -0.45 -2.40 -9.31
N GLU A 49 -0.79 -1.89 -8.12
CA GLU A 49 -1.87 -2.42 -7.29
C GLU A 49 -3.23 -2.32 -8.00
N GLU A 50 -3.54 -1.18 -8.62
CA GLU A 50 -4.73 -1.03 -9.45
C GLU A 50 -4.77 -2.03 -10.62
N LYS A 51 -3.65 -2.19 -11.35
CA LYS A 51 -3.54 -3.17 -12.45
C LYS A 51 -3.71 -4.60 -11.94
N ALA A 52 -3.15 -4.93 -10.78
CA ALA A 52 -3.33 -6.25 -10.16
C ALA A 52 -4.81 -6.50 -9.84
N ALA A 53 -5.50 -5.55 -9.21
CA ALA A 53 -6.92 -5.64 -8.91
C ALA A 53 -7.79 -5.76 -10.19
N GLN A 54 -7.40 -5.10 -11.28
CA GLN A 54 -8.05 -5.26 -12.59
C GLN A 54 -7.89 -6.70 -13.14
N GLN A 55 -6.69 -7.29 -13.00
CA GLN A 55 -6.48 -8.69 -13.44
C GLN A 55 -7.27 -9.67 -12.56
N GLU A 56 -7.32 -9.45 -11.26
CA GLU A 56 -8.16 -10.27 -10.35
C GLU A 56 -9.65 -10.18 -10.70
N ARG A 57 -10.13 -8.99 -11.09
CA ARG A 57 -11.48 -8.84 -11.61
C ARG A 57 -11.70 -9.64 -12.91
N ARG A 58 -10.74 -9.63 -13.84
CA ARG A 58 -10.79 -10.45 -15.06
C ARG A 58 -10.78 -11.95 -14.71
N ALA A 59 -9.95 -12.37 -13.75
CA ALA A 59 -9.93 -13.74 -13.26
C ALA A 59 -11.28 -14.15 -12.65
N ALA A 60 -11.95 -13.26 -11.90
CA ALA A 60 -13.28 -13.52 -11.37
C ALA A 60 -14.34 -13.70 -12.47
N ILE A 61 -14.24 -12.97 -13.60
CA ILE A 61 -15.10 -13.19 -14.78
C ILE A 61 -14.86 -14.60 -15.36
N GLY A 62 -13.59 -15.05 -15.37
CA GLY A 62 -13.18 -16.37 -15.83
C GLY A 62 -13.82 -17.55 -15.05
N LEU A 63 -14.32 -17.31 -13.83
CA LEU A 63 -15.04 -18.34 -13.05
C LEU A 63 -16.31 -18.85 -13.74
N ARG A 64 -16.82 -18.17 -14.76
CA ARG A 64 -17.96 -18.63 -15.59
C ARG A 64 -17.54 -19.50 -16.76
N MET A 65 -16.26 -19.52 -17.09
CA MET A 65 -15.75 -20.26 -18.23
C MET A 65 -15.55 -21.72 -17.89
N PRO A 66 -15.63 -22.63 -18.89
CA PRO A 66 -15.26 -24.02 -18.67
C PRO A 66 -13.79 -24.11 -18.28
N GLN A 67 -13.49 -24.93 -17.29
CA GLN A 67 -12.12 -25.22 -16.87
C GLN A 67 -11.68 -26.53 -17.51
N ILE A 68 -10.59 -26.52 -18.24
CA ILE A 68 -10.04 -27.73 -18.84
C ILE A 68 -8.87 -28.18 -17.98
N SER A 69 -8.94 -29.40 -17.47
CA SER A 69 -7.85 -30.03 -16.72
C SER A 69 -7.51 -31.39 -17.30
N VAL A 70 -6.22 -31.74 -17.32
CA VAL A 70 -5.71 -33.05 -17.69
C VAL A 70 -5.04 -33.63 -16.44
N GLY A 71 -5.33 -34.90 -16.17
CA GLY A 71 -4.77 -35.59 -15.03
C GLY A 71 -4.66 -37.08 -15.31
N GLY A 72 -3.86 -37.77 -14.51
CA GLY A 72 -3.76 -39.20 -14.56
C GLY A 72 -3.67 -39.79 -13.18
N ALA A 73 -4.11 -41.04 -13.03
CA ALA A 73 -3.96 -41.79 -11.81
C ALA A 73 -3.53 -43.22 -12.15
N TYR A 74 -2.72 -43.78 -11.27
CA TYR A 74 -2.40 -45.22 -11.23
C TYR A 74 -2.77 -45.72 -9.85
N THR A 75 -3.56 -46.82 -9.85
CA THR A 75 -4.07 -47.40 -8.61
C THR A 75 -3.73 -48.90 -8.61
N TYR A 76 -3.34 -49.41 -7.46
CA TYR A 76 -3.13 -50.81 -7.24
C TYR A 76 -4.11 -51.27 -6.14
N LEU A 77 -5.05 -52.18 -6.52
CA LEU A 77 -6.03 -52.71 -5.63
C LEU A 77 -5.50 -53.94 -4.90
N GLY A 78 -6.03 -54.25 -3.73
CA GLY A 78 -5.60 -55.40 -2.94
C GLY A 78 -5.91 -56.74 -3.61
N LYS A 79 -6.93 -56.78 -4.49
CA LYS A 79 -7.35 -57.94 -5.30
C LYS A 79 -8.04 -57.48 -6.58
N ASP A 80 -8.13 -58.39 -7.53
CA ASP A 80 -8.94 -58.18 -8.75
C ASP A 80 -10.43 -58.08 -8.36
N ILE A 81 -11.17 -57.24 -9.08
CA ILE A 81 -12.63 -57.11 -8.90
C ILE A 81 -13.31 -57.98 -9.95
N GLY A 82 -14.17 -58.88 -9.51
CA GLY A 82 -14.89 -59.76 -10.42
C GLY A 82 -15.97 -60.57 -9.71
N PHE A 83 -16.58 -61.43 -10.46
CA PHE A 83 -17.54 -62.40 -9.97
C PHE A 83 -16.86 -63.75 -9.79
N ASP A 84 -16.94 -64.35 -8.61
CA ASP A 84 -16.47 -65.65 -8.29
C ASP A 84 -17.65 -66.66 -8.45
N PHE A 85 -17.52 -67.51 -9.43
CA PHE A 85 -18.50 -68.61 -9.69
C PHE A 85 -17.97 -69.97 -9.25
N ASN A 86 -16.84 -70.04 -8.54
CA ASN A 86 -16.25 -71.26 -8.08
C ASN A 86 -17.17 -72.05 -7.15
N ASP A 87 -18.04 -71.37 -6.39
CA ASP A 87 -19.05 -72.03 -5.53
C ASP A 87 -20.09 -72.83 -6.30
N LEU A 88 -20.26 -72.54 -7.59
CA LEU A 88 -21.16 -73.29 -8.46
C LEU A 88 -20.55 -74.60 -8.96
N LYS A 89 -19.24 -74.84 -8.82
CA LYS A 89 -18.59 -76.08 -9.25
C LYS A 89 -19.09 -77.32 -8.53
N GLY A 90 -19.30 -77.16 -7.21
CA GLY A 90 -19.88 -78.31 -6.41
C GLY A 90 -21.24 -78.74 -6.92
N PRO A 91 -22.23 -77.87 -6.98
CA PRO A 91 -23.53 -78.20 -7.54
C PRO A 91 -23.48 -78.72 -8.97
N VAL A 92 -22.73 -78.10 -9.85
CA VAL A 92 -22.58 -78.53 -11.26
C VAL A 92 -21.91 -79.91 -11.36
N GLY A 93 -20.86 -80.14 -10.53
CA GLY A 93 -20.17 -81.40 -10.46
C GLY A 93 -21.07 -82.54 -9.99
N ASN A 94 -21.91 -82.29 -8.97
CA ASN A 94 -22.87 -83.23 -8.47
C ASN A 94 -23.93 -83.57 -9.51
N ILE A 95 -24.50 -82.57 -10.18
CA ILE A 95 -25.50 -82.82 -11.29
C ILE A 95 -24.86 -83.64 -12.41
N THR A 96 -23.64 -83.34 -12.74
CA THR A 96 -22.87 -84.02 -13.81
C THR A 96 -22.61 -85.46 -13.38
N HIS A 97 -22.21 -85.70 -12.18
CA HIS A 97 -22.02 -87.06 -11.59
C HIS A 97 -23.32 -87.92 -11.63
N ASP A 98 -24.39 -87.28 -11.19
CA ASP A 98 -25.72 -87.96 -11.17
C ASP A 98 -26.21 -88.32 -12.57
N ILE A 99 -25.99 -87.40 -13.56
CA ILE A 99 -26.36 -87.69 -14.95
C ILE A 99 -25.50 -88.82 -15.53
N LEU A 100 -24.17 -88.80 -15.28
CA LEU A 100 -23.28 -89.86 -15.73
C LEU A 100 -23.58 -91.23 -15.07
N GLY A 101 -24.05 -91.23 -13.85
CA GLY A 101 -24.45 -92.44 -13.08
C GLY A 101 -25.87 -92.94 -13.35
N SER A 102 -26.73 -92.19 -14.02
CA SER A 102 -28.13 -92.46 -14.25
C SER A 102 -28.42 -93.53 -15.28
N GLY A 103 -27.43 -94.05 -15.98
CA GLY A 103 -27.61 -95.07 -17.07
C GLY A 103 -28.19 -94.47 -18.36
N LEU A 104 -28.43 -93.14 -18.44
CA LEU A 104 -28.98 -92.48 -19.63
C LEU A 104 -27.91 -92.28 -20.71
N ILE A 105 -26.63 -92.38 -20.35
CA ILE A 105 -25.44 -92.15 -21.25
C ILE A 105 -24.81 -93.53 -21.50
N PRO A 106 -24.52 -93.87 -22.77
CA PRO A 106 -23.78 -95.10 -23.09
C PRO A 106 -22.40 -95.12 -22.41
N THR A 107 -22.06 -96.29 -21.79
CA THR A 107 -20.81 -96.43 -20.99
C THR A 107 -19.51 -96.10 -21.75
N GLU A 108 -19.54 -96.32 -23.07
CA GLU A 108 -18.38 -95.99 -23.94
C GLU A 108 -18.12 -94.49 -24.10
N LEU A 109 -19.12 -93.63 -23.85
CA LEU A 109 -19.00 -92.17 -23.95
C LEU A 109 -18.64 -91.50 -22.63
N ILE A 110 -18.80 -92.20 -21.51
CA ILE A 110 -18.49 -91.64 -20.16
C ILE A 110 -17.02 -91.12 -20.02
N PRO A 111 -15.99 -91.88 -20.49
CA PRO A 111 -14.60 -91.41 -20.40
C PRO A 111 -14.33 -90.18 -21.25
N GLN A 112 -14.98 -90.07 -22.42
CA GLN A 112 -14.85 -88.91 -23.29
C GLN A 112 -15.46 -87.65 -22.68
N ILE A 113 -16.63 -87.79 -22.08
CA ILE A 113 -17.31 -86.70 -21.38
C ILE A 113 -16.53 -86.27 -20.15
N GLN A 114 -16.00 -87.22 -19.38
CA GLN A 114 -15.10 -86.90 -18.24
C GLN A 114 -13.83 -86.18 -18.67
N GLN A 115 -13.23 -86.58 -19.79
CA GLN A 115 -12.03 -85.91 -20.32
C GLN A 115 -12.35 -84.51 -20.79
N LEU A 116 -13.55 -84.20 -21.28
CA LEU A 116 -13.99 -82.83 -21.62
C LEU A 116 -14.38 -82.01 -20.40
N LEU A 117 -14.90 -82.55 -19.38
CA LEU A 117 -15.37 -81.91 -18.18
C LEU A 117 -14.21 -81.57 -17.20
N THR A 118 -13.21 -82.45 -17.11
CA THR A 118 -12.09 -82.31 -16.17
C THR A 118 -11.40 -80.96 -16.30
N PRO A 119 -11.01 -80.44 -17.49
CA PRO A 119 -10.39 -79.12 -17.63
C PRO A 119 -11.36 -77.97 -17.32
N VAL A 120 -12.67 -78.14 -17.57
CA VAL A 120 -13.68 -77.12 -17.25
C VAL A 120 -13.88 -77.01 -15.74
N MET A 121 -14.00 -78.14 -15.05
CA MET A 121 -14.17 -78.14 -13.59
C MET A 121 -12.85 -77.72 -12.86
N GLY A 122 -11.69 -77.98 -13.46
CA GLY A 122 -10.43 -77.62 -12.89
C GLY A 122 -10.04 -76.12 -13.17
N ALA A 123 -10.70 -75.49 -14.14
CA ALA A 123 -10.46 -74.08 -14.43
C ALA A 123 -10.95 -73.17 -13.32
N ASP A 124 -10.34 -72.03 -13.15
CA ASP A 124 -10.82 -71.00 -12.24
C ASP A 124 -12.04 -70.26 -12.88
N TRP A 125 -13.20 -70.32 -12.21
CA TRP A 125 -14.44 -69.67 -12.64
C TRP A 125 -14.57 -68.26 -12.08
N PHE A 126 -13.44 -67.52 -12.01
CA PHE A 126 -13.43 -66.13 -11.64
C PHE A 126 -13.51 -65.24 -12.87
N LEU A 127 -14.61 -64.50 -13.05
CA LEU A 127 -14.78 -63.55 -14.13
C LEU A 127 -14.19 -62.18 -13.66
N THR A 128 -12.96 -61.90 -14.06
CA THR A 128 -12.34 -60.63 -13.76
C THR A 128 -12.99 -59.50 -14.55
N LEU A 129 -13.57 -58.52 -13.84
CA LEU A 129 -14.10 -57.29 -14.39
C LEU A 129 -13.06 -56.19 -14.44
N GLN A 130 -12.19 -56.13 -13.43
CA GLN A 130 -11.14 -55.16 -13.31
C GLN A 130 -9.91 -55.78 -12.67
N ASP A 131 -8.78 -55.68 -13.35
CA ASP A 131 -7.49 -56.09 -12.81
C ASP A 131 -7.06 -55.18 -11.64
N ARG A 132 -6.32 -55.75 -10.70
CA ARG A 132 -5.84 -55.02 -9.50
C ARG A 132 -4.95 -53.82 -9.80
N SER A 133 -4.25 -53.83 -10.92
CA SER A 133 -3.46 -52.68 -11.37
C SER A 133 -4.21 -51.98 -12.49
N LEU A 134 -4.50 -50.67 -12.29
CA LEU A 134 -5.17 -49.86 -13.28
C LEU A 134 -4.59 -48.45 -13.33
N GLY A 135 -4.56 -47.90 -14.51
CA GLY A 135 -4.10 -46.52 -14.71
C GLY A 135 -4.87 -45.83 -15.82
N PHE A 136 -5.05 -44.55 -15.71
CA PHE A 136 -5.63 -43.76 -16.77
C PHE A 136 -4.99 -42.37 -16.86
N VAL A 137 -5.00 -41.80 -18.04
CA VAL A 137 -4.74 -40.40 -18.31
C VAL A 137 -5.94 -39.84 -19.08
N GLY A 138 -6.50 -38.74 -18.58
CA GLY A 138 -7.71 -38.18 -19.18
C GLY A 138 -7.84 -36.68 -18.92
N GLY A 139 -8.80 -36.09 -19.61
CA GLY A 139 -9.20 -34.70 -19.42
C GLY A 139 -10.62 -34.59 -18.85
N GLN A 140 -10.84 -33.54 -18.09
CA GLN A 140 -12.17 -33.18 -17.59
C GLN A 140 -12.46 -31.71 -17.79
N VAL A 141 -13.70 -31.38 -18.05
CA VAL A 141 -14.19 -30.02 -18.30
C VAL A 141 -15.45 -29.77 -17.45
N PRO A 142 -15.29 -29.32 -16.20
CA PRO A 142 -16.41 -28.80 -15.44
C PRO A 142 -16.83 -27.42 -15.97
N LEU A 143 -18.14 -27.22 -16.17
CA LEU A 143 -18.75 -25.96 -16.55
C LEU A 143 -19.83 -25.60 -15.53
N PRO A 144 -19.62 -24.55 -14.71
CA PRO A 144 -20.62 -24.09 -13.75
C PRO A 144 -21.78 -23.41 -14.49
N ILE A 145 -22.97 -24.02 -14.48
CA ILE A 145 -24.18 -23.45 -15.09
C ILE A 145 -24.84 -22.49 -14.09
N TYR A 146 -25.03 -22.96 -12.84
CA TYR A 146 -25.61 -22.16 -11.76
C TYR A 146 -25.01 -22.54 -10.42
N MET A 147 -24.38 -21.59 -9.76
CA MET A 147 -23.69 -21.81 -8.48
C MET A 147 -24.38 -21.08 -7.31
N GLY A 148 -25.72 -21.00 -7.34
CA GLY A 148 -26.48 -20.30 -6.29
C GLY A 148 -26.19 -18.78 -6.24
N GLY A 149 -25.58 -18.20 -7.28
CA GLY A 149 -25.16 -16.79 -7.30
C GLY A 149 -23.74 -16.53 -6.79
N LYS A 150 -22.97 -17.56 -6.37
CA LYS A 150 -21.57 -17.40 -5.87
C LYS A 150 -20.66 -16.68 -6.87
N ILE A 151 -20.70 -17.09 -8.15
CA ILE A 151 -19.87 -16.49 -9.21
C ILE A 151 -20.23 -15.01 -9.40
N ASN A 152 -21.53 -14.69 -9.39
CA ASN A 152 -21.99 -13.29 -9.50
C ASN A 152 -21.50 -12.45 -8.32
N THR A 153 -21.53 -13.01 -7.11
CA THR A 153 -21.06 -12.36 -5.89
C THR A 153 -19.53 -12.18 -5.93
N ALA A 154 -18.77 -13.18 -6.37
CA ALA A 154 -17.34 -13.09 -6.56
C ALA A 154 -16.96 -11.97 -7.56
N ASN A 155 -17.68 -11.88 -8.69
CA ASN A 155 -17.46 -10.83 -9.69
C ASN A 155 -17.76 -9.43 -9.14
N ARG A 156 -18.83 -9.27 -8.31
CA ARG A 156 -19.12 -7.98 -7.66
C ARG A 156 -18.08 -7.65 -6.60
N ALA A 157 -17.65 -8.63 -5.81
CA ALA A 157 -16.59 -8.45 -4.82
C ALA A 157 -15.27 -8.02 -5.48
N ALA A 158 -14.86 -8.66 -6.57
CA ALA A 158 -13.67 -8.29 -7.32
C ALA A 158 -13.76 -6.86 -7.91
N LYS A 159 -14.95 -6.44 -8.40
CA LYS A 159 -15.18 -5.06 -8.84
C LYS A 159 -15.11 -4.05 -7.70
N ILE A 160 -15.55 -4.42 -6.49
CA ILE A 160 -15.43 -3.56 -5.30
C ILE A 160 -13.96 -3.45 -4.89
N ASN A 161 -13.21 -4.55 -4.91
CA ASN A 161 -11.77 -4.55 -4.60
C ASN A 161 -10.97 -3.68 -5.59
N GLU A 162 -11.28 -3.74 -6.89
CA GLU A 162 -10.69 -2.85 -7.90
C GLU A 162 -10.93 -1.36 -7.55
N LYS A 163 -12.16 -1.00 -7.18
CA LYS A 163 -12.47 0.37 -6.74
C LYS A 163 -11.73 0.74 -5.45
N THR A 164 -11.56 -0.21 -4.53
CA THR A 164 -10.82 0.03 -3.29
C THR A 164 -9.34 0.30 -3.57
N ALA A 165 -8.74 -0.40 -4.54
CA ALA A 165 -7.36 -0.13 -4.96
C ALA A 165 -7.22 1.28 -5.58
N VAL A 166 -8.18 1.75 -6.37
CA VAL A 166 -8.21 3.13 -6.89
C VAL A 166 -8.26 4.15 -5.75
N GLU A 167 -9.15 3.95 -4.77
CA GLU A 167 -9.25 4.87 -3.63
C GLU A 167 -8.01 4.82 -2.72
N GLN A 168 -7.32 3.68 -2.64
CA GLN A 168 -6.04 3.58 -1.97
C GLN A 168 -4.96 4.39 -2.72
N GLY A 169 -4.94 4.34 -4.05
CA GLY A 169 -4.08 5.16 -4.89
C GLY A 169 -4.33 6.66 -4.68
N ASN A 170 -5.60 7.08 -4.62
CA ASN A 170 -5.98 8.47 -4.32
C ASN A 170 -5.51 8.91 -2.93
N GLN A 171 -5.63 8.04 -1.92
CA GLN A 171 -5.14 8.31 -0.57
C GLN A 171 -3.63 8.49 -0.55
N ASN A 172 -2.88 7.61 -1.20
CA ASN A 172 -1.42 7.69 -1.29
C ASN A 172 -0.97 8.97 -2.02
N ARG A 173 -1.69 9.36 -3.08
CA ARG A 173 -1.45 10.61 -3.82
C ARG A 173 -1.66 11.83 -2.91
N ASN A 174 -2.79 11.90 -2.20
CA ASN A 174 -3.10 13.03 -1.32
C ASN A 174 -2.07 13.15 -0.19
N ALA A 175 -1.67 12.04 0.42
CA ALA A 175 -0.63 12.02 1.45
C ALA A 175 0.73 12.47 0.91
N LEU A 176 1.08 12.06 -0.31
CA LEU A 176 2.33 12.45 -0.96
C LEU A 176 2.40 13.96 -1.24
N VAL A 177 1.29 14.58 -1.63
CA VAL A 177 1.20 16.04 -1.80
C VAL A 177 1.45 16.76 -0.48
N SER A 178 0.80 16.33 0.60
CA SER A 178 0.99 16.91 1.94
C SER A 178 2.43 16.72 2.43
N GLU A 179 3.02 15.56 2.20
CA GLU A 179 4.42 15.26 2.53
C GLU A 179 5.40 16.15 1.75
N LEU A 180 5.13 16.36 0.45
CA LEU A 180 5.94 17.26 -0.37
C LEU A 180 5.88 18.69 0.17
N VAL A 181 4.70 19.22 0.47
CA VAL A 181 4.53 20.58 1.02
C VAL A 181 5.30 20.71 2.33
N GLU A 182 5.19 19.75 3.24
CA GLU A 182 5.89 19.72 4.52
C GLU A 182 7.42 19.74 4.32
N ARG A 183 7.97 18.92 3.42
CA ARG A 183 9.41 18.82 3.16
C ARG A 183 9.95 20.03 2.39
N TYR A 184 9.19 20.52 1.41
CA TYR A 184 9.59 21.68 0.59
C TYR A 184 9.69 22.94 1.44
N TYR A 185 8.62 23.29 2.15
CA TYR A 185 8.64 24.45 3.05
C TYR A 185 9.51 24.23 4.29
N GLY A 186 9.68 22.98 4.73
CA GLY A 186 10.66 22.65 5.77
C GLY A 186 12.08 22.99 5.36
N LEU A 187 12.46 22.72 4.11
CA LEU A 187 13.78 23.11 3.59
C LEU A 187 13.89 24.64 3.45
N ALA A 188 12.85 25.31 2.96
CA ALA A 188 12.81 26.76 2.87
C ALA A 188 13.01 27.41 4.24
N LEU A 189 12.27 26.94 5.26
CA LEU A 189 12.40 27.38 6.64
C LEU A 189 13.83 27.15 7.19
N ALA A 190 14.36 25.93 7.04
CA ALA A 190 15.68 25.59 7.56
C ALA A 190 16.79 26.46 6.98
N ARG A 191 16.73 26.79 5.68
CA ARG A 191 17.67 27.72 5.03
C ARG A 191 17.54 29.13 5.59
N GLN A 192 16.33 29.63 5.80
CA GLN A 192 16.11 30.95 6.41
C GLN A 192 16.62 30.98 7.86
N VAL A 193 16.46 29.91 8.62
CA VAL A 193 17.03 29.81 9.99
C VAL A 193 18.55 29.87 9.95
N VAL A 194 19.23 29.24 8.98
CA VAL A 194 20.69 29.36 8.81
C VAL A 194 21.07 30.80 8.56
N GLU A 195 20.34 31.53 7.73
CA GLU A 195 20.59 32.94 7.44
C GLU A 195 20.44 33.82 8.67
N VAL A 196 19.35 33.62 9.46
CA VAL A 196 19.19 34.33 10.76
C VAL A 196 20.35 34.01 11.71
N ARG A 197 20.75 32.75 11.84
CA ARG A 197 21.85 32.34 12.72
C ARG A 197 23.18 32.88 12.26
N GLN A 198 23.42 33.02 10.94
CA GLN A 198 24.61 33.66 10.40
C GLN A 198 24.65 35.15 10.75
N GLN A 199 23.51 35.87 10.60
CA GLN A 199 23.41 37.28 11.01
C GLN A 199 23.73 37.45 12.49
N VAL A 200 23.26 36.55 13.36
CA VAL A 200 23.59 36.57 14.80
C VAL A 200 25.08 36.37 15.04
N VAL A 201 25.73 35.42 14.36
CA VAL A 201 27.17 35.18 14.49
C VAL A 201 27.96 36.44 14.05
N ASP A 202 27.55 37.05 12.95
CA ASP A 202 28.22 38.26 12.42
C ASP A 202 28.07 39.45 13.38
N GLY A 203 26.84 39.66 13.92
CA GLY A 203 26.54 40.72 14.89
C GLY A 203 27.26 40.54 16.21
N VAL A 204 27.12 39.39 16.85
CA VAL A 204 27.80 39.08 18.12
C VAL A 204 29.31 39.11 17.94
N GLY A 205 29.84 38.68 16.78
CA GLY A 205 31.26 38.76 16.44
C GLY A 205 31.75 40.17 16.34
N GLN A 206 30.95 41.14 15.82
CA GLN A 206 31.28 42.55 15.85
C GLN A 206 31.29 43.10 17.29
N HIS A 207 30.26 42.75 18.09
CA HIS A 207 30.22 43.19 19.49
C HIS A 207 31.36 42.63 20.33
N LEU A 208 31.83 41.40 20.04
CA LEU A 208 33.02 40.85 20.70
C LEU A 208 34.29 41.67 20.42
N LYS A 209 34.49 42.12 19.16
CA LYS A 209 35.61 43.00 18.80
C LYS A 209 35.54 44.33 19.57
N ASP A 210 34.35 44.93 19.64
CA ASP A 210 34.13 46.16 20.36
C ASP A 210 34.34 46.00 21.86
N ALA A 211 33.85 44.90 22.48
CA ALA A 211 34.07 44.57 23.87
C ALA A 211 35.54 44.37 24.23
N ILE A 212 36.31 43.69 23.36
CA ILE A 212 37.78 43.54 23.54
C ILE A 212 38.46 44.93 23.54
N ALA A 213 38.13 45.82 22.61
CA ALA A 213 38.69 47.15 22.53
C ALA A 213 38.30 48.01 23.75
N LEU A 214 37.07 47.94 24.22
CA LEU A 214 36.59 48.67 25.40
C LEU A 214 37.25 48.17 26.69
N GLU A 215 37.44 46.86 26.88
CA GLU A 215 38.14 46.31 28.04
C GLU A 215 39.63 46.75 28.05
N GLN A 216 40.32 46.70 26.90
CA GLN A 216 41.70 47.13 26.80
C GLN A 216 41.87 48.60 27.18
N ASN A 217 40.86 49.42 26.97
CA ASN A 217 40.84 50.83 27.38
C ASN A 217 40.27 51.03 28.80
N GLY A 218 39.95 49.95 29.53
CA GLY A 218 39.44 50.03 30.90
C GLY A 218 37.99 50.58 30.97
N MET A 219 37.24 50.55 29.86
CA MET A 219 35.89 51.13 29.79
C MET A 219 34.79 50.13 30.22
N ILE A 220 35.07 48.82 30.13
CA ILE A 220 34.17 47.75 30.60
C ILE A 220 34.95 46.75 31.46
N PRO A 221 34.26 46.05 32.35
CA PRO A 221 34.85 44.98 33.17
C PRO A 221 35.10 43.71 32.35
N HIS A 222 36.10 42.93 32.72
CA HIS A 222 36.46 41.66 32.13
C HIS A 222 35.26 40.67 31.98
N SER A 223 34.36 40.69 32.97
CA SER A 223 33.15 39.85 32.96
C SER A 223 32.21 40.09 31.78
N GLU A 224 32.10 41.33 31.28
CA GLU A 224 31.29 41.64 30.11
C GLU A 224 31.87 41.06 28.82
N ARG A 225 33.20 41.15 28.63
CA ARG A 225 33.84 40.48 27.50
C ARG A 225 33.66 38.99 27.53
N LEU A 226 33.84 38.35 28.70
CA LEU A 226 33.62 36.90 28.88
C LEU A 226 32.16 36.51 28.55
N TYR A 227 31.19 37.35 28.89
CA TYR A 227 29.78 37.10 28.52
C TYR A 227 29.58 37.09 26.99
N VAL A 228 30.17 38.10 26.29
CA VAL A 228 30.04 38.13 24.82
C VAL A 228 30.80 36.99 24.14
N GLU A 229 31.98 36.57 24.67
CA GLU A 229 32.67 35.36 24.20
C GLU A 229 31.85 34.11 24.36
N PHE A 230 31.18 33.94 25.51
CA PHE A 230 30.29 32.83 25.74
C PHE A 230 29.11 32.85 24.73
N LYS A 231 28.48 34.00 24.49
CA LYS A 231 27.41 34.15 23.51
C LYS A 231 27.87 33.91 22.08
N MET A 232 29.10 34.27 21.73
CA MET A 232 29.69 33.96 20.44
C MET A 232 29.81 32.47 20.20
N ALA A 233 30.39 31.75 21.18
CA ALA A 233 30.49 30.29 21.09
C ALA A 233 29.10 29.58 21.05
N GLU A 234 28.11 30.15 21.72
CA GLU A 234 26.71 29.67 21.63
C GLU A 234 26.13 29.88 20.24
N ALA A 235 26.30 31.07 19.65
CA ALA A 235 25.84 31.44 18.31
C ALA A 235 26.46 30.55 17.21
N GLU A 236 27.79 30.34 17.28
CA GLU A 236 28.49 29.45 16.33
C GLU A 236 27.97 28.01 16.38
N ARG A 237 27.74 27.50 17.59
CA ARG A 237 27.16 26.15 17.76
C ARG A 237 25.74 26.07 17.19
N GLU A 238 24.89 27.08 17.41
CA GLU A 238 23.53 27.12 16.87
C GLU A 238 23.54 27.22 15.33
N LEU A 239 24.45 27.98 14.75
CA LEU A 239 24.65 28.05 13.29
C LEU A 239 25.04 26.69 12.73
N GLN A 240 25.99 25.98 13.37
CA GLN A 240 26.39 24.63 12.93
C GLN A 240 25.25 23.64 12.99
N ASN A 241 24.46 23.67 14.06
CA ASN A 241 23.28 22.83 14.21
C ASN A 241 22.25 23.14 13.09
N ALA A 242 22.01 24.41 12.78
CA ALA A 242 21.09 24.79 11.71
C ALA A 242 21.56 24.30 10.33
N ARG A 243 22.87 24.35 10.03
CA ARG A 243 23.44 23.82 8.79
C ARG A 243 23.22 22.30 8.65
N LEU A 244 23.48 21.52 9.71
CA LEU A 244 23.23 20.08 9.72
C LEU A 244 21.73 19.75 9.55
N GLN A 245 20.86 20.60 10.10
CA GLN A 245 19.41 20.48 9.91
C GLN A 245 19.01 20.65 8.43
N VAL A 246 19.59 21.62 7.72
CA VAL A 246 19.37 21.81 6.28
C VAL A 246 19.75 20.56 5.50
N GLU A 247 20.91 19.96 5.77
CA GLU A 247 21.36 18.74 5.09
C GLU A 247 20.37 17.59 5.29
N THR A 248 19.88 17.43 6.53
CA THR A 248 18.90 16.38 6.88
C THR A 248 17.57 16.57 6.13
N ILE A 249 17.04 17.80 6.12
CA ILE A 249 15.76 18.10 5.47
C ILE A 249 15.90 18.05 3.93
N ALA A 250 17.03 18.51 3.39
CA ALA A 250 17.33 18.43 1.96
C ALA A 250 17.37 16.97 1.49
N SER A 251 17.99 16.08 2.26
CA SER A 251 17.99 14.64 1.98
C SER A 251 16.58 14.06 1.98
N ALA A 252 15.73 14.47 2.94
CA ALA A 252 14.35 14.03 2.99
C ALA A 252 13.53 14.51 1.78
N LEU A 253 13.69 15.78 1.36
CA LEU A 253 13.04 16.33 0.17
C LEU A 253 13.49 15.60 -1.10
N ASN A 254 14.79 15.39 -1.25
CA ASN A 254 15.38 14.68 -2.39
C ASN A 254 14.82 13.26 -2.52
N ASN A 255 14.61 12.57 -1.40
CA ASN A 255 13.95 11.26 -1.40
C ASN A 255 12.50 11.34 -1.90
N THR A 256 11.75 12.38 -1.53
CA THR A 256 10.37 12.58 -2.04
C THR A 256 10.34 12.89 -3.53
N LEU A 257 11.29 13.70 -4.00
CA LEU A 257 11.43 14.07 -5.42
C LEU A 257 12.01 12.93 -6.28
N GLY A 258 12.58 11.88 -5.66
CA GLY A 258 13.26 10.81 -6.37
C GLY A 258 14.53 11.23 -7.10
N GLN A 259 15.20 12.29 -6.65
CA GLN A 259 16.43 12.83 -7.25
C GLN A 259 17.49 13.15 -6.18
N GLN A 260 18.76 13.30 -6.62
CA GLN A 260 19.88 13.55 -5.70
C GLN A 260 20.52 14.96 -5.88
N ALA A 261 19.87 15.84 -6.63
CA ALA A 261 20.37 17.19 -6.85
C ALA A 261 20.08 18.07 -5.63
N GLU A 262 21.00 19.02 -5.33
CA GLU A 262 20.69 20.05 -4.34
C GLU A 262 19.54 20.92 -4.82
N VAL A 263 18.50 21.07 -3.98
CA VAL A 263 17.29 21.84 -4.30
C VAL A 263 17.29 23.16 -3.54
N LEU A 264 16.98 24.24 -4.26
CA LEU A 264 16.73 25.56 -3.71
C LEU A 264 15.24 25.89 -3.84
N PRO A 265 14.43 25.81 -2.75
CA PRO A 265 13.04 26.21 -2.77
C PRO A 265 12.92 27.74 -2.99
N VAL A 266 12.11 28.16 -3.97
CA VAL A 266 11.89 29.59 -4.28
C VAL A 266 10.48 30.06 -4.00
N THR A 267 9.52 29.14 -3.83
CA THR A 267 8.15 29.51 -3.47
C THR A 267 8.10 29.92 -2.01
N THR A 268 7.63 31.13 -1.76
CA THR A 268 7.49 31.69 -0.41
C THR A 268 6.32 31.04 0.33
N MET A 269 6.48 30.86 1.65
CA MET A 269 5.37 30.50 2.54
C MET A 269 4.31 31.61 2.53
N PHE A 270 3.07 31.28 2.83
CA PHE A 270 1.97 32.23 2.76
C PHE A 270 0.94 32.03 3.87
N VAL A 271 0.13 33.05 4.10
CA VAL A 271 -1.05 32.98 5.00
C VAL A 271 -2.24 33.58 4.25
N LEU A 272 -3.36 32.85 4.24
CA LEU A 272 -4.60 33.31 3.61
C LEU A 272 -5.28 34.39 4.47
N GLY A 273 -5.84 35.38 3.80
CA GLY A 273 -6.59 36.45 4.45
C GLY A 273 -7.95 35.96 4.95
N ASN A 274 -8.57 35.01 4.24
CA ASN A 274 -9.87 34.45 4.58
C ASN A 274 -9.93 32.95 4.21
N LEU A 275 -10.45 32.14 5.12
CA LEU A 275 -10.74 30.71 4.91
C LEU A 275 -12.23 30.52 4.72
N GLU A 276 -12.61 29.56 3.89
CA GLU A 276 -13.97 29.05 3.82
C GLU A 276 -14.40 28.48 5.19
N ASP A 277 -15.70 28.40 5.42
CA ASP A 277 -16.21 27.86 6.70
C ASP A 277 -15.82 26.38 6.88
N VAL A 278 -15.64 25.96 8.10
CA VAL A 278 -15.30 24.57 8.46
C VAL A 278 -16.32 23.56 7.90
N ALA A 279 -17.58 23.96 7.76
CA ALA A 279 -18.63 23.14 7.16
C ALA A 279 -18.32 22.80 5.69
N TYR A 280 -17.74 23.73 4.94
CA TYR A 280 -17.31 23.52 3.55
C TYR A 280 -16.31 22.36 3.42
N TYR A 281 -15.27 22.34 4.26
CA TYR A 281 -14.27 21.27 4.23
C TYR A 281 -14.84 19.92 4.69
N LYS A 282 -15.78 19.90 5.64
CA LYS A 282 -16.51 18.68 6.04
C LYS A 282 -17.35 18.12 4.92
N ASP A 283 -18.02 18.97 4.15
CA ASP A 283 -18.84 18.58 3.01
C ASP A 283 -17.96 18.03 1.86
N LEU A 284 -16.80 18.62 1.64
CA LEU A 284 -15.82 18.10 0.68
C LEU A 284 -15.30 16.73 1.11
N ALA A 285 -14.93 16.56 2.37
CA ALA A 285 -14.47 15.28 2.88
C ALA A 285 -15.52 14.17 2.75
N ALA A 286 -16.79 14.49 3.01
CA ALA A 286 -17.89 13.53 2.83
C ALA A 286 -18.01 13.03 1.37
N LYS A 287 -17.58 13.83 0.39
CA LYS A 287 -17.66 13.52 -1.05
C LYS A 287 -16.36 12.93 -1.62
N PHE A 288 -15.21 13.44 -1.20
CA PHE A 288 -13.93 13.22 -1.86
C PHE A 288 -12.86 12.56 -1.01
N ASN A 289 -13.09 12.38 0.31
CA ASN A 289 -12.09 11.74 1.15
C ASN A 289 -11.94 10.25 0.81
N PRO A 290 -10.74 9.79 0.35
CA PRO A 290 -10.55 8.42 -0.10
C PRO A 290 -10.74 7.38 1.01
N LEU A 291 -10.42 7.72 2.27
CA LEU A 291 -10.61 6.81 3.41
C LEU A 291 -12.10 6.54 3.66
N LEU A 292 -12.96 7.58 3.59
CA LEU A 292 -14.41 7.41 3.71
C LEU A 292 -14.97 6.58 2.56
N SER A 293 -14.50 6.80 1.32
CA SER A 293 -14.83 5.98 0.17
C SER A 293 -14.45 4.51 0.37
N GLN A 294 -13.24 4.23 0.87
CA GLN A 294 -12.78 2.86 1.16
C GLN A 294 -13.65 2.18 2.22
N VAL A 295 -14.04 2.86 3.29
CA VAL A 295 -14.92 2.29 4.32
C VAL A 295 -16.32 2.01 3.76
N ALA A 296 -16.85 2.89 2.92
CA ALA A 296 -18.12 2.66 2.20
C ALA A 296 -18.04 1.43 1.26
N LEU A 297 -16.92 1.26 0.54
CA LEU A 297 -16.65 0.08 -0.28
C LEU A 297 -16.52 -1.19 0.57
N LYS A 298 -15.90 -1.11 1.74
CA LYS A 298 -15.81 -2.22 2.69
C LYS A 298 -17.19 -2.66 3.20
N ARG A 299 -18.12 -1.72 3.41
CA ARG A 299 -19.53 -2.05 3.70
C ARG A 299 -20.19 -2.78 2.53
N GLN A 300 -19.96 -2.33 1.29
CA GLN A 300 -20.47 -3.03 0.10
C GLN A 300 -19.92 -4.44 0.00
N LEU A 301 -18.62 -4.63 0.25
CA LEU A 301 -17.97 -5.96 0.26
C LEU A 301 -18.57 -6.88 1.34
N ALA A 302 -18.82 -6.35 2.55
CA ALA A 302 -19.50 -7.11 3.61
C ALA A 302 -20.92 -7.56 3.20
N LYS A 303 -21.67 -6.70 2.48
CA LYS A 303 -22.98 -7.08 1.92
C LYS A 303 -22.88 -8.18 0.86
N GLU A 304 -21.83 -8.18 0.04
CA GLU A 304 -21.55 -9.30 -0.87
C GLU A 304 -21.19 -10.58 -0.08
N GLY A 305 -20.51 -10.47 1.05
CA GLY A 305 -20.28 -11.59 1.97
C GLY A 305 -21.57 -12.23 2.45
N VAL A 306 -22.60 -11.44 2.80
CA VAL A 306 -23.94 -11.97 3.14
C VAL A 306 -24.57 -12.72 1.96
N ARG A 307 -24.45 -12.14 0.72
CA ARG A 307 -24.96 -12.79 -0.50
C ARG A 307 -24.24 -14.11 -0.79
N LEU A 308 -22.93 -14.16 -0.55
CA LEU A 308 -22.13 -15.38 -0.70
C LEU A 308 -22.61 -16.48 0.26
N GLN A 309 -22.87 -16.14 1.53
CA GLN A 309 -23.41 -17.12 2.49
C GLN A 309 -24.84 -17.54 2.13
N ARG A 310 -25.67 -16.61 1.64
CA ARG A 310 -27.01 -16.97 1.13
C ARG A 310 -26.97 -17.94 -0.04
N ALA A 311 -25.96 -17.85 -0.92
CA ALA A 311 -25.78 -18.75 -2.05
C ALA A 311 -25.59 -20.22 -1.65
N ASN A 312 -25.15 -20.49 -0.41
CA ASN A 312 -25.01 -21.85 0.11
C ASN A 312 -26.35 -22.55 0.40
N PHE A 313 -27.46 -21.80 0.44
CA PHE A 313 -28.82 -22.35 0.58
C PHE A 313 -29.46 -22.71 -0.76
N LEU A 314 -28.84 -22.34 -1.88
CA LEU A 314 -29.37 -22.51 -3.22
C LEU A 314 -28.72 -23.73 -3.91
N PRO A 315 -29.44 -24.42 -4.83
CA PRO A 315 -28.87 -25.52 -5.58
C PRO A 315 -27.67 -25.02 -6.43
N GLN A 316 -26.70 -25.92 -6.63
CA GLN A 316 -25.59 -25.73 -7.52
C GLN A 316 -25.71 -26.70 -8.69
N VAL A 317 -25.65 -26.19 -9.91
CA VAL A 317 -25.77 -26.95 -11.15
C VAL A 317 -24.51 -26.80 -11.96
N ALA A 318 -23.87 -27.88 -12.32
CA ALA A 318 -22.71 -27.90 -13.19
C ALA A 318 -22.86 -28.97 -14.27
N ALA A 319 -22.49 -28.63 -15.49
CA ALA A 319 -22.19 -29.62 -16.51
C ALA A 319 -20.78 -30.14 -16.35
N MET A 320 -20.56 -31.42 -16.59
CA MET A 320 -19.25 -32.05 -16.55
C MET A 320 -19.08 -32.90 -17.79
N GLY A 321 -17.94 -32.76 -18.45
CA GLY A 321 -17.50 -33.63 -19.53
C GLY A 321 -16.13 -34.22 -19.20
N GLY A 322 -15.87 -35.45 -19.57
CA GLY A 322 -14.56 -36.06 -19.40
C GLY A 322 -14.28 -37.09 -20.48
N ALA A 323 -12.99 -37.22 -20.80
CA ALA A 323 -12.52 -38.25 -21.74
C ALA A 323 -11.20 -38.81 -21.25
N SER A 324 -11.06 -40.15 -21.37
CA SER A 324 -9.82 -40.85 -21.13
C SER A 324 -9.03 -41.00 -22.46
N PHE A 325 -7.81 -40.53 -22.48
CA PHE A 325 -6.93 -40.63 -23.66
C PHE A 325 -6.11 -41.91 -23.64
N TYR A 326 -5.71 -42.38 -22.48
CA TYR A 326 -4.94 -43.57 -22.27
C TYR A 326 -5.49 -44.36 -21.06
N ASN A 327 -5.74 -45.66 -21.26
CA ASN A 327 -6.21 -46.58 -20.22
C ASN A 327 -5.24 -47.77 -20.14
N TYR A 328 -4.71 -48.04 -18.95
CA TYR A 328 -3.93 -49.22 -18.65
C TYR A 328 -4.75 -50.14 -17.76
N GLN A 329 -5.09 -51.34 -18.24
CA GLN A 329 -5.89 -52.36 -17.54
C GLN A 329 -7.22 -51.83 -16.96
N VAL A 330 -7.75 -50.75 -17.45
CA VAL A 330 -9.10 -50.28 -17.08
C VAL A 330 -10.14 -51.09 -17.79
N THR A 331 -11.16 -51.52 -17.10
CA THR A 331 -12.25 -52.35 -17.66
C THR A 331 -12.87 -51.77 -18.93
N LYS A 332 -13.16 -52.62 -19.91
CA LYS A 332 -13.79 -52.24 -21.19
C LYS A 332 -15.26 -51.79 -21.01
N ILE A 333 -15.86 -52.05 -19.85
CA ILE A 333 -17.23 -51.61 -19.51
C ILE A 333 -17.26 -50.09 -19.25
N MET A 334 -16.15 -49.50 -18.83
CA MET A 334 -16.11 -48.08 -18.53
C MET A 334 -15.99 -47.26 -19.83
N PRO A 335 -16.91 -46.33 -20.12
CA PRO A 335 -16.86 -45.53 -21.34
C PRO A 335 -15.63 -44.62 -21.34
N ARG A 336 -15.03 -44.42 -22.54
CA ARG A 336 -13.86 -43.54 -22.68
C ARG A 336 -14.18 -42.04 -22.56
N TRP A 337 -15.44 -41.68 -22.68
CA TRP A 337 -15.94 -40.34 -22.46
C TRP A 337 -17.31 -40.36 -21.82
N ALA A 338 -17.59 -39.35 -21.06
CA ALA A 338 -18.91 -39.14 -20.48
C ALA A 338 -19.20 -37.62 -20.40
N VAL A 339 -20.45 -37.25 -20.57
CA VAL A 339 -20.97 -35.92 -20.31
C VAL A 339 -22.19 -36.04 -19.43
N GLY A 340 -22.37 -35.09 -18.54
CA GLY A 340 -23.51 -35.11 -17.62
C GLY A 340 -23.77 -33.75 -16.97
N VAL A 341 -24.90 -33.63 -16.33
CA VAL A 341 -25.26 -32.47 -15.51
C VAL A 341 -25.48 -32.96 -14.09
N GLY A 342 -24.75 -32.36 -13.16
CA GLY A 342 -24.88 -32.63 -11.73
C GLY A 342 -25.60 -31.47 -11.03
N VAL A 343 -26.51 -31.81 -10.11
CA VAL A 343 -27.19 -30.88 -9.21
C VAL A 343 -26.84 -31.23 -7.78
N ASN A 344 -26.34 -30.28 -7.02
CA ASN A 344 -26.02 -30.46 -5.61
C ASN A 344 -26.83 -29.45 -4.79
N LEU A 345 -27.61 -29.93 -3.84
CA LEU A 345 -28.31 -29.11 -2.85
C LEU A 345 -28.10 -29.74 -1.47
N LYS A 346 -27.45 -28.99 -0.58
CA LYS A 346 -27.31 -29.39 0.81
C LYS A 346 -28.61 -29.10 1.55
N ILE A 347 -29.29 -30.12 2.02
CA ILE A 347 -30.54 -29.97 2.77
C ILE A 347 -30.26 -29.64 4.24
N PHE A 348 -29.30 -30.34 4.86
CA PHE A 348 -28.85 -30.11 6.24
C PHE A 348 -27.34 -30.29 6.37
N ASP A 349 -26.70 -29.41 7.14
CA ASP A 349 -25.25 -29.42 7.38
C ASP A 349 -24.88 -29.07 8.84
N GLY A 350 -25.77 -29.43 9.79
CA GLY A 350 -25.55 -29.14 11.20
C GLY A 350 -25.69 -27.65 11.56
N LEU A 351 -26.54 -26.91 10.87
CA LEU A 351 -26.78 -25.45 11.06
C LEU A 351 -25.57 -24.55 10.75
N ASN A 352 -24.54 -25.11 10.10
CA ASN A 352 -23.32 -24.34 9.77
C ASN A 352 -23.63 -23.14 8.84
N ARG A 353 -24.49 -23.32 7.83
CA ARG A 353 -24.89 -22.25 6.90
C ARG A 353 -25.64 -21.13 7.61
N GLU A 354 -26.56 -21.48 8.51
CA GLU A 354 -27.39 -20.55 9.28
C GLU A 354 -26.52 -19.66 10.16
N TYR A 355 -25.58 -20.25 10.90
CA TYR A 355 -24.66 -19.50 11.73
C TYR A 355 -23.68 -18.63 10.91
N LYS A 356 -23.14 -19.15 9.80
CA LYS A 356 -22.29 -18.37 8.90
C LYS A 356 -23.03 -17.19 8.23
N TYR A 357 -24.28 -17.41 7.85
CA TYR A 357 -25.13 -16.36 7.33
C TYR A 357 -25.42 -15.28 8.39
N SER A 358 -25.74 -15.71 9.61
CA SER A 358 -25.95 -14.81 10.75
C SER A 358 -24.68 -14.02 11.07
N ALA A 359 -23.52 -14.68 11.13
CA ALA A 359 -22.22 -14.03 11.34
C ALA A 359 -21.93 -12.96 10.27
N ALA A 360 -22.16 -13.28 8.99
CA ALA A 360 -21.97 -12.32 7.90
C ALA A 360 -22.88 -11.07 8.06
N LYS A 361 -24.13 -11.24 8.55
CA LYS A 361 -25.00 -10.11 8.87
C LYS A 361 -24.43 -9.23 10.01
N GLN A 362 -23.84 -9.83 11.04
CA GLN A 362 -23.21 -9.06 12.11
C GLN A 362 -21.97 -8.30 11.60
N THR A 363 -21.21 -8.90 10.67
CA THR A 363 -20.09 -8.20 10.01
C THR A 363 -20.56 -6.95 9.25
N VAL A 364 -21.72 -6.99 8.57
CA VAL A 364 -22.29 -5.79 7.94
C VAL A 364 -22.56 -4.70 8.98
N LYS A 365 -23.24 -5.04 10.10
CA LYS A 365 -23.52 -4.09 11.18
C LYS A 365 -22.23 -3.51 11.78
N GLN A 366 -21.23 -4.37 11.99
CA GLN A 366 -19.90 -3.93 12.47
C GLN A 366 -19.31 -2.86 11.55
N VAL A 367 -19.31 -3.11 10.23
CA VAL A 367 -18.74 -2.16 9.25
C VAL A 367 -19.58 -0.87 9.17
N GLU A 368 -20.90 -0.95 9.31
CA GLU A 368 -21.78 0.24 9.34
C GLU A 368 -21.46 1.14 10.56
N VAL A 369 -21.19 0.56 11.72
CA VAL A 369 -20.76 1.32 12.91
C VAL A 369 -19.36 1.93 12.70
N LEU A 370 -18.44 1.19 12.08
CA LEU A 370 -17.09 1.70 11.76
C LEU A 370 -17.14 2.83 10.72
N GLU A 371 -18.05 2.77 9.75
CA GLU A 371 -18.27 3.84 8.76
C GLU A 371 -18.76 5.13 9.44
N MET A 372 -19.73 5.03 10.33
CA MET A 372 -20.18 6.17 11.13
C MET A 372 -19.05 6.76 12.00
N LYS A 373 -18.22 5.87 12.61
CA LYS A 373 -17.06 6.31 13.37
C LYS A 373 -16.06 7.05 12.51
N ALA A 374 -15.69 6.49 11.36
CA ALA A 374 -14.74 7.11 10.42
C ALA A 374 -15.21 8.52 9.99
N GLY A 375 -16.51 8.68 9.68
CA GLY A 375 -17.06 9.98 9.33
C GLY A 375 -16.92 11.01 10.47
N LYS A 376 -17.17 10.59 11.71
CA LYS A 376 -16.98 11.45 12.90
C LYS A 376 -15.50 11.79 13.13
N ASP A 377 -14.61 10.81 12.99
CA ASP A 377 -13.17 11.00 13.21
C ASP A 377 -12.59 12.00 12.18
N ILE A 378 -12.98 11.89 10.91
CA ILE A 378 -12.57 12.84 9.86
C ILE A 378 -13.15 14.24 10.11
N ALA A 379 -14.41 14.34 10.52
CA ALA A 379 -15.01 15.64 10.87
C ALA A 379 -14.26 16.33 12.03
N VAL A 380 -13.88 15.59 13.06
CA VAL A 380 -13.08 16.09 14.19
C VAL A 380 -11.66 16.47 13.73
N LEU A 381 -11.04 15.68 12.86
CA LEU A 381 -9.73 16.01 12.28
C LEU A 381 -9.77 17.34 11.52
N ILE A 382 -10.79 17.53 10.67
CA ILE A 382 -10.98 18.78 9.93
C ILE A 382 -11.17 19.98 10.89
N GLU A 383 -12.01 19.84 11.93
CA GLU A 383 -12.16 20.90 12.95
C GLU A 383 -10.84 21.23 13.64
N LYS A 384 -10.06 20.21 14.00
CA LYS A 384 -8.75 20.40 14.63
C LYS A 384 -7.81 21.18 13.71
N LEU A 385 -7.68 20.77 12.45
CA LEU A 385 -6.78 21.40 11.49
C LEU A 385 -7.23 22.83 11.15
N TYR A 386 -8.53 23.04 10.97
CA TYR A 386 -9.12 24.36 10.77
C TYR A 386 -8.83 25.31 11.93
N ASN A 387 -9.03 24.84 13.17
CA ASN A 387 -8.73 25.63 14.38
C ASN A 387 -7.23 25.89 14.52
N GLN A 388 -6.37 24.96 14.16
CA GLN A 388 -4.92 25.18 14.14
C GLN A 388 -4.54 26.26 13.14
N MET A 389 -5.08 26.26 11.93
CA MET A 389 -4.85 27.31 10.95
C MET A 389 -5.27 28.68 11.45
N ASN A 390 -6.47 28.81 12.01
CA ASN A 390 -6.95 30.06 12.61
C ASN A 390 -6.03 30.54 13.75
N ASN A 391 -5.53 29.60 14.55
CA ASN A 391 -4.57 29.94 15.61
C ASN A 391 -3.25 30.47 15.02
N TYR A 392 -2.67 29.81 14.01
CA TYR A 392 -1.45 30.29 13.36
C TYR A 392 -1.66 31.64 12.67
N ALA A 393 -2.79 31.86 11.99
CA ALA A 393 -3.13 33.15 11.40
C ALA A 393 -3.22 34.29 12.45
N ASN A 394 -3.76 34.00 13.64
CA ASN A 394 -3.81 34.97 14.73
C ASN A 394 -2.44 35.17 15.41
N GLN A 395 -1.65 34.10 15.58
CA GLN A 395 -0.27 34.19 16.07
C GLN A 395 0.57 35.07 15.14
N MET A 396 0.43 34.91 13.82
CA MET A 396 1.16 35.73 12.85
C MET A 396 0.93 37.23 13.07
N LYS A 397 -0.32 37.66 13.32
CA LYS A 397 -0.62 39.08 13.62
C LYS A 397 0.07 39.57 14.89
N SER A 398 0.15 38.75 15.93
CA SER A 398 0.84 39.07 17.18
C SER A 398 2.35 39.12 16.99
N ILE A 399 2.90 38.18 16.22
CA ILE A 399 4.34 38.10 15.94
C ILE A 399 4.79 39.28 15.06
N ASP A 400 3.98 39.73 14.09
CA ASP A 400 4.29 40.93 13.28
C ASP A 400 4.44 42.19 14.17
N ALA A 401 3.63 42.35 15.23
CA ALA A 401 3.79 43.43 16.21
C ALA A 401 5.03 43.22 17.09
N SER A 402 5.34 41.98 17.49
CA SER A 402 6.58 41.67 18.25
C SER A 402 7.83 41.90 17.42
N LEU A 403 7.78 41.62 16.11
CA LEU A 403 8.89 41.86 15.18
C LEU A 403 9.20 43.38 15.08
N ALA A 404 8.16 44.18 14.87
CA ALA A 404 8.33 45.65 14.79
C ALA A 404 8.90 46.20 16.10
N PHE A 405 8.49 45.69 17.25
CA PHE A 405 9.06 46.05 18.55
C PHE A 405 10.53 45.62 18.65
N ALA A 406 10.86 44.38 18.31
CA ALA A 406 12.22 43.84 18.43
C ALA A 406 13.22 44.58 17.53
N GLU A 407 12.80 45.00 16.31
CA GLU A 407 13.61 45.79 15.38
C GLU A 407 13.92 47.19 15.94
N GLU A 408 12.92 47.90 16.44
CA GLU A 408 13.12 49.23 17.03
C GLU A 408 13.87 49.15 18.36
N TYR A 409 13.63 48.07 19.18
CA TYR A 409 14.37 47.86 20.42
C TYR A 409 15.86 47.63 20.17
N LEU A 410 16.24 46.82 19.17
CA LEU A 410 17.63 46.59 18.80
C LEU A 410 18.28 47.91 18.34
N LYS A 411 17.60 48.70 17.51
CA LYS A 411 18.06 49.99 17.03
C LYS A 411 18.30 50.96 18.18
N ALA A 412 17.37 51.04 19.14
CA ALA A 412 17.51 51.88 20.33
C ALA A 412 18.68 51.43 21.23
N LYS A 413 18.84 50.09 21.42
CA LYS A 413 19.94 49.55 22.23
C LYS A 413 21.31 49.80 21.55
N ASN A 414 21.37 49.67 20.23
CA ASN A 414 22.61 50.01 19.48
C ASN A 414 22.98 51.48 19.61
N ALA A 415 22.04 52.42 19.49
CA ALA A 415 22.29 53.83 19.70
C ALA A 415 22.76 54.14 21.14
N ALA A 416 22.09 53.55 22.13
CA ALA A 416 22.48 53.72 23.55
C ALA A 416 23.86 53.12 23.87
N PHE A 417 24.24 52.02 23.21
CA PHE A 417 25.57 51.42 23.36
C PHE A 417 26.67 52.33 22.82
N LEU A 418 26.45 52.94 21.63
CA LEU A 418 27.41 53.88 21.03
C LEU A 418 27.63 55.13 21.91
N GLU A 419 26.64 55.53 22.69
CA GLU A 419 26.73 56.65 23.64
C GLU A 419 27.20 56.24 25.06
N GLY A 420 27.53 54.95 25.25
CA GLY A 420 27.98 54.41 26.54
C GLY A 420 26.85 54.26 27.60
N MET A 421 25.57 54.34 27.19
CA MET A 421 24.38 54.23 28.06
C MET A 421 23.80 52.84 28.14
N SER A 422 24.31 51.86 27.41
CA SER A 422 23.88 50.44 27.41
C SER A 422 25.12 49.55 27.45
N SER A 423 25.00 48.38 28.09
CA SER A 423 26.06 47.37 28.11
C SER A 423 26.16 46.57 26.81
N SER A 424 27.32 45.95 26.55
CA SER A 424 27.49 45.00 25.44
C SER A 424 26.54 43.79 25.58
N SER A 425 26.27 43.35 26.79
CA SER A 425 25.32 42.26 27.07
C SER A 425 23.89 42.60 26.66
N ASP A 426 23.43 43.81 26.96
CA ASP A 426 22.10 44.32 26.59
C ASP A 426 21.90 44.33 25.06
N LEU A 427 22.95 44.71 24.31
CA LEU A 427 22.90 44.80 22.86
C LEU A 427 22.85 43.39 22.24
N VAL A 428 23.68 42.44 22.72
CA VAL A 428 23.67 41.04 22.28
C VAL A 428 22.29 40.38 22.59
N ASP A 429 21.74 40.65 23.76
CA ASP A 429 20.43 40.10 24.13
C ASP A 429 19.29 40.66 23.25
N ALA A 430 19.37 41.94 22.84
CA ALA A 430 18.42 42.55 21.90
C ALA A 430 18.53 41.91 20.50
N GLU A 431 19.73 41.61 20.02
CA GLU A 431 19.97 40.93 18.75
C GLU A 431 19.44 39.47 18.75
N LEU A 432 19.75 38.74 19.81
CA LEU A 432 19.24 37.39 20.00
C LEU A 432 17.69 37.35 20.06
N ASN A 433 17.07 38.35 20.70
CA ASN A 433 15.62 38.48 20.75
C ASN A 433 15.03 38.74 19.36
N LEU A 434 15.61 39.62 18.56
CA LEU A 434 15.16 39.82 17.17
C LEU A 434 15.27 38.54 16.34
N ALA A 435 16.41 37.84 16.42
CA ALA A 435 16.61 36.56 15.74
C ALA A 435 15.56 35.51 16.15
N LYS A 436 15.24 35.47 17.44
CA LYS A 436 14.17 34.58 17.96
C LYS A 436 12.82 34.92 17.33
N VAL A 437 12.41 36.19 17.33
CA VAL A 437 11.11 36.61 16.79
C VAL A 437 11.02 36.36 15.28
N ARG A 438 12.11 36.61 14.52
CA ARG A 438 12.20 36.29 13.08
C ARG A 438 12.01 34.78 12.82
N THR A 439 12.70 33.94 13.58
CA THR A 439 12.58 32.49 13.49
C THR A 439 11.14 32.01 13.83
N GLU A 440 10.53 32.55 14.88
CA GLU A 440 9.16 32.23 15.29
C GLU A 440 8.14 32.61 14.22
N ARG A 441 8.34 33.76 13.55
CA ARG A 441 7.48 34.20 12.44
C ARG A 441 7.51 33.20 11.28
N MET A 442 8.69 32.77 10.86
CA MET A 442 8.85 31.79 9.78
C MET A 442 8.31 30.41 10.15
N GLN A 443 8.55 29.97 11.38
CA GLN A 443 8.01 28.71 11.90
C GLN A 443 6.48 28.72 11.91
N THR A 444 5.87 29.86 12.25
CA THR A 444 4.41 29.99 12.26
C THR A 444 3.83 29.94 10.87
N ALA A 445 4.47 30.58 9.88
CA ALA A 445 4.08 30.47 8.47
C ALA A 445 4.18 29.03 7.95
N TYR A 446 5.30 28.37 8.22
CA TYR A 446 5.48 26.95 7.89
C TYR A 446 4.39 26.07 8.51
N ASN A 447 4.10 26.23 9.79
CA ASN A 447 3.07 25.46 10.48
C ASN A 447 1.67 25.70 9.88
N TYR A 448 1.41 26.94 9.41
CA TYR A 448 0.18 27.26 8.71
C TYR A 448 0.05 26.52 7.38
N ASP A 449 1.11 26.55 6.54
CA ASP A 449 1.11 25.89 5.24
C ASP A 449 1.00 24.37 5.36
N VAL A 450 1.69 23.76 6.34
CA VAL A 450 1.55 22.33 6.65
C VAL A 450 0.15 21.99 7.13
N ALA A 451 -0.45 22.83 8.00
CA ALA A 451 -1.82 22.62 8.47
C ALA A 451 -2.84 22.73 7.33
N LEU A 452 -2.64 23.66 6.37
CA LEU A 452 -3.45 23.79 5.16
C LEU A 452 -3.34 22.54 4.29
N ALA A 453 -2.13 22.06 4.01
CA ALA A 453 -1.92 20.84 3.23
C ALA A 453 -2.63 19.64 3.85
N LYS A 454 -2.53 19.47 5.17
CA LYS A 454 -3.22 18.41 5.92
C LYS A 454 -4.73 18.59 5.96
N LEU A 455 -5.24 19.82 5.98
CA LEU A 455 -6.68 20.09 5.88
C LEU A 455 -7.23 19.69 4.51
N LEU A 456 -6.52 20.04 3.43
CA LEU A 456 -6.91 19.67 2.07
C LEU A 456 -6.80 18.16 1.86
N GLU A 457 -5.81 17.51 2.45
CA GLU A 457 -5.70 16.04 2.46
C GLU A 457 -6.90 15.39 3.16
N ALA A 458 -7.26 15.86 4.35
CA ALA A 458 -8.41 15.38 5.08
C ALA A 458 -9.74 15.66 4.36
N ALA A 459 -9.81 16.76 3.61
CA ALA A 459 -10.94 17.09 2.73
C ALA A 459 -10.95 16.27 1.43
N GLY A 460 -9.84 15.60 1.06
CA GLY A 460 -9.70 14.79 -0.16
C GLY A 460 -9.39 15.59 -1.42
N ILE A 461 -8.86 16.79 -1.27
CA ILE A 461 -8.56 17.75 -2.36
C ILE A 461 -7.14 18.30 -2.28
N SER A 462 -6.15 17.46 -1.95
CA SER A 462 -4.74 17.90 -1.80
C SER A 462 -4.19 18.60 -3.04
N ASP A 463 -4.64 18.23 -4.24
CA ASP A 463 -4.21 18.85 -5.50
C ASP A 463 -4.56 20.34 -5.60
N GLU A 464 -5.54 20.82 -4.81
CA GLU A 464 -5.95 22.21 -4.77
C GLU A 464 -4.97 23.12 -3.99
N PHE A 465 -3.94 22.56 -3.32
CA PHE A 465 -2.99 23.36 -2.55
C PHE A 465 -2.35 24.48 -3.39
N ILE A 466 -2.01 24.19 -4.62
CA ILE A 466 -1.45 25.18 -5.56
C ILE A 466 -2.47 26.28 -5.89
N SER A 467 -3.74 25.93 -6.03
CA SER A 467 -4.81 26.92 -6.24
C SER A 467 -4.93 27.87 -5.04
N TYR A 468 -4.75 27.36 -3.83
CA TYR A 468 -4.73 28.17 -2.59
C TYR A 468 -3.51 29.07 -2.52
N LEU A 469 -2.34 28.63 -2.96
CA LEU A 469 -1.12 29.41 -3.06
C LEU A 469 -1.30 30.64 -3.98
N HIS A 470 -2.01 30.47 -5.09
CA HIS A 470 -2.24 31.53 -6.10
C HIS A 470 -3.49 32.39 -5.85
N ARG A 471 -4.13 32.25 -4.70
CA ARG A 471 -5.28 33.09 -4.33
C ARG A 471 -4.87 34.54 -4.14
N THR A 472 -5.74 35.48 -4.50
CA THR A 472 -5.50 36.93 -4.37
C THR A 472 -5.39 37.40 -2.91
N ASP A 473 -5.94 36.64 -1.96
CA ASP A 473 -5.84 36.90 -0.52
C ASP A 473 -4.69 36.15 0.16
N ALA A 474 -3.90 35.36 -0.59
CA ALA A 474 -2.68 34.74 -0.09
C ALA A 474 -1.59 35.81 0.08
N ARG A 475 -1.16 36.03 1.31
CA ARG A 475 -0.09 36.97 1.64
C ARG A 475 1.21 36.21 1.78
N PRO A 476 2.21 36.48 0.91
CA PRO A 476 3.53 35.86 1.04
C PRO A 476 4.23 36.37 2.32
N ILE A 477 4.95 35.48 2.98
CA ILE A 477 5.71 35.77 4.19
C ILE A 477 7.18 35.76 3.83
N HIS A 478 7.73 36.97 3.63
CA HIS A 478 9.15 37.17 3.35
C HIS A 478 9.97 37.24 4.64
N PHE A 479 11.23 36.89 4.55
CA PHE A 479 12.18 36.93 5.67
C PHE A 479 12.43 38.39 6.10
N ASP A 480 12.75 39.30 5.17
CA ASP A 480 12.87 40.73 5.41
C ASP A 480 11.58 41.44 4.96
N LYS A 481 11.17 42.46 5.73
CA LYS A 481 10.15 43.38 5.21
C LYS A 481 10.72 44.12 4.03
N GLU A 482 10.03 44.07 2.87
CA GLU A 482 10.26 45.04 1.79
C GLU A 482 10.09 46.47 2.27
#